data_23739da49ff5f021e531fa680ddbc10e
#
_entry.id   23739da49ff5f021e531fa680ddbc10e
#
_cell.length_a   1.000
_cell.length_b   1.000
_cell.length_c   1.000
_cell.angle_alpha   90.00
_cell.angle_beta   90.00
_cell.angle_gamma   90.00
#
_symmetry.space_group_name_H-M   'P 1'
#
loop_
_entity.id
_entity.type
_entity.pdbx_description
1 polymer ?
#
loop_
_entity_poly.entity_id
_entity_poly.type
_entity_poly.pdbx_seq_one_letter_code
_entity_poly.pdbx_strand_id
1 'polypeptide(L)'
;TLGSSCVIHSHAYAAVRGMPLRNAAEDFYLLNKLGKVGPVHCARGAGVRITSRQSNRVPFGTGPAVGRLMDAKDPCEVPLFYHADCFAVLGQLLQLFWHWSNEPETDTQAQLTEHLGTAVGADLQRLLTQWGYQKALRHIHQAGRSDAARRQHIHTWFDGFKLLKVIHLL
;
A
#
# COMPACT_ATOMS: atom_id res chain seq x y z
N THR A 1 -9.62 -4.85 4.37
CA THR A 1 -10.62 -5.26 3.37
C THR A 1 -10.59 -6.77 3.28
N LEU A 2 -11.76 -7.38 3.33
CA LEU A 2 -11.89 -8.82 3.16
C LEU A 2 -12.39 -9.04 1.73
N GLY A 3 -11.71 -9.87 0.97
CA GLY A 3 -12.04 -10.14 -0.42
C GLY A 3 -13.47 -10.60 -0.62
N SER A 4 -14.03 -11.33 0.36
CA SER A 4 -15.41 -11.79 0.38
C SER A 4 -16.46 -10.69 0.59
N SER A 5 -16.06 -9.47 0.94
CA SER A 5 -16.96 -8.32 1.17
C SER A 5 -16.82 -7.21 0.11
N CYS A 6 -16.22 -7.52 -1.03
CA CYS A 6 -16.06 -6.58 -2.13
C CYS A 6 -17.18 -6.72 -3.17
N VAL A 7 -17.72 -5.58 -3.60
CA VAL A 7 -18.62 -5.47 -4.74
C VAL A 7 -17.87 -4.72 -5.84
N ILE A 8 -17.84 -5.26 -7.04
CA ILE A 8 -17.03 -4.74 -8.14
C ILE A 8 -17.93 -4.55 -9.36
N HIS A 9 -17.84 -3.37 -9.96
CA HIS A 9 -18.55 -3.09 -11.21
C HIS A 9 -17.97 -3.95 -12.35
N SER A 10 -18.83 -4.53 -13.19
CA SER A 10 -18.44 -5.48 -14.24
C SER A 10 -17.39 -4.90 -15.20
N HIS A 11 -17.54 -3.64 -15.62
CA HIS A 11 -16.56 -2.97 -16.47
C HIS A 11 -15.19 -2.81 -15.81
N ALA A 12 -15.14 -2.47 -14.51
CA ALA A 12 -13.88 -2.38 -13.78
C ALA A 12 -13.22 -3.77 -13.64
N TYR A 13 -14.00 -4.80 -13.36
CA TYR A 13 -13.54 -6.18 -13.31
C TYR A 13 -12.95 -6.66 -14.64
N ALA A 14 -13.63 -6.36 -15.75
CA ALA A 14 -13.15 -6.67 -17.10
C ALA A 14 -11.87 -5.88 -17.46
N ALA A 15 -11.82 -4.59 -17.13
CA ALA A 15 -10.66 -3.73 -17.40
C ALA A 15 -9.37 -4.25 -16.75
N VAL A 16 -9.46 -4.87 -15.55
CA VAL A 16 -8.31 -5.47 -14.86
C VAL A 16 -8.10 -6.95 -15.21
N ARG A 17 -8.86 -7.50 -16.14
CA ARG A 17 -8.84 -8.91 -16.58
C ARG A 17 -9.18 -9.89 -15.45
N GLY A 18 -10.11 -9.48 -14.58
CA GLY A 18 -10.66 -10.33 -13.55
C GLY A 18 -9.74 -10.66 -12.37
N MET A 19 -10.19 -11.64 -11.57
CA MET A 19 -9.46 -12.14 -10.42
C MET A 19 -8.17 -12.85 -10.86
N PRO A 20 -7.02 -12.49 -10.28
CA PRO A 20 -5.76 -13.17 -10.59
C PRO A 20 -5.75 -14.57 -9.98
N LEU A 21 -5.21 -15.54 -10.72
CA LEU A 21 -4.96 -16.89 -10.21
C LEU A 21 -3.75 -16.86 -9.26
N ARG A 22 -4.01 -16.90 -7.95
CA ARG A 22 -3.02 -16.88 -6.89
C ARG A 22 -3.42 -17.84 -5.77
N ASN A 23 -2.45 -18.46 -5.14
CA ASN A 23 -2.71 -19.35 -4.00
C ASN A 23 -3.17 -18.58 -2.75
N ALA A 24 -2.86 -17.27 -2.68
CA ALA A 24 -3.24 -16.40 -1.58
C ALA A 24 -3.15 -14.92 -1.99
N ALA A 25 -3.81 -14.03 -1.23
CA ALA A 25 -3.88 -12.57 -1.45
C ALA A 25 -4.45 -12.17 -2.82
N GLU A 26 -5.23 -13.00 -3.46
CA GLU A 26 -5.90 -12.73 -4.73
C GLU A 26 -6.75 -11.45 -4.69
N ASP A 27 -7.36 -11.18 -3.54
CA ASP A 27 -8.13 -9.97 -3.24
C ASP A 27 -7.24 -8.71 -3.20
N PHE A 28 -6.08 -8.77 -2.55
CA PHE A 28 -5.12 -7.68 -2.52
C PHE A 28 -4.60 -7.35 -3.94
N TYR A 29 -4.23 -8.38 -4.71
CA TYR A 29 -3.81 -8.21 -6.10
C TYR A 29 -4.90 -7.59 -6.96
N LEU A 30 -6.15 -8.02 -6.80
CA LEU A 30 -7.28 -7.48 -7.51
C LEU A 30 -7.53 -6.01 -7.14
N LEU A 31 -7.58 -5.70 -5.85
CA LEU A 31 -7.79 -4.33 -5.37
C LEU A 31 -6.67 -3.38 -5.81
N ASN A 32 -5.41 -3.85 -5.80
CA ASN A 32 -4.28 -3.06 -6.30
C ASN A 32 -4.39 -2.74 -7.80
N LYS A 33 -4.94 -3.65 -8.60
CA LYS A 33 -5.25 -3.37 -10.02
C LYS A 33 -6.42 -2.41 -10.17
N LEU A 34 -7.50 -2.62 -9.42
CA LEU A 34 -8.70 -1.79 -9.46
C LEU A 34 -8.41 -0.34 -9.08
N GLY A 35 -7.59 -0.13 -8.05
CA GLY A 35 -7.15 1.21 -7.63
C GLY A 35 -6.37 1.99 -8.70
N LYS A 36 -5.81 1.30 -9.72
CA LYS A 36 -5.13 1.94 -10.86
C LYS A 36 -6.09 2.39 -11.97
N VAL A 37 -7.30 1.84 -12.04
CA VAL A 37 -8.30 2.14 -13.07
C VAL A 37 -9.48 2.95 -12.57
N GLY A 38 -9.64 3.07 -11.24
CA GLY A 38 -10.72 3.86 -10.65
C GLY A 38 -10.67 3.89 -9.12
N PRO A 39 -11.53 4.69 -8.48
CA PRO A 39 -11.60 4.79 -7.04
C PRO A 39 -12.15 3.52 -6.41
N VAL A 40 -11.60 3.16 -5.24
CA VAL A 40 -12.12 2.11 -4.36
C VAL A 40 -12.80 2.79 -3.17
N HIS A 41 -14.08 2.54 -3.00
CA HIS A 41 -14.88 3.16 -1.94
C HIS A 41 -15.14 2.18 -0.80
N CYS A 42 -15.07 2.66 0.45
CA CYS A 42 -15.57 1.92 1.60
C CYS A 42 -17.06 2.20 1.77
N ALA A 43 -17.90 1.16 1.65
CA ALA A 43 -19.32 1.28 1.95
C ALA A 43 -19.51 1.56 3.45
N ARG A 44 -20.24 2.62 3.77
CA ARG A 44 -20.60 2.96 5.14
C ARG A 44 -22.02 2.44 5.43
N GLY A 45 -22.23 1.86 6.61
CA GLY A 45 -23.54 1.44 7.07
C GLY A 45 -23.88 -0.05 6.93
N ALA A 46 -23.15 -0.82 6.13
CA ALA A 46 -23.31 -2.27 6.04
C ALA A 46 -22.12 -2.97 6.74
N GLY A 47 -22.37 -3.61 7.87
CA GLY A 47 -21.38 -4.39 8.60
C GLY A 47 -21.48 -5.88 8.25
N VAL A 48 -20.35 -6.51 7.95
CA VAL A 48 -20.26 -7.98 7.83
C VAL A 48 -19.64 -8.53 9.10
N ARG A 49 -20.35 -9.41 9.80
CA ARG A 49 -19.78 -10.17 10.93
C ARG A 49 -19.10 -11.41 10.42
N ILE A 50 -17.84 -11.57 10.80
CA ILE A 50 -17.05 -12.73 10.44
C ILE A 50 -16.75 -13.52 11.70
N THR A 51 -17.08 -14.81 11.68
CA THR A 51 -16.71 -15.72 12.76
C THR A 51 -15.20 -15.99 12.71
N SER A 52 -14.52 -15.68 13.80
CA SER A 52 -13.10 -15.98 13.96
C SER A 52 -12.88 -17.50 13.98
N ARG A 53 -11.99 -17.99 13.13
CA ARG A 53 -11.60 -19.39 13.11
C ARG A 53 -10.13 -19.54 12.74
N GLN A 54 -9.47 -20.53 13.32
CA GLN A 54 -8.16 -20.95 12.86
C GLN A 54 -8.27 -21.53 11.44
N SER A 55 -7.25 -21.28 10.63
CA SER A 55 -7.15 -21.85 9.30
C SER A 55 -5.69 -21.87 8.86
N ASN A 56 -5.24 -23.02 8.38
CA ASN A 56 -3.90 -23.23 7.84
C ASN A 56 -3.89 -23.22 6.29
N ARG A 57 -4.99 -22.76 5.67
CA ARG A 57 -5.11 -22.74 4.20
C ARG A 57 -4.06 -21.88 3.53
N VAL A 58 -3.68 -20.78 4.18
CA VAL A 58 -2.68 -19.82 3.68
C VAL A 58 -1.77 -19.38 4.82
N PRO A 59 -0.49 -19.04 4.56
CA PRO A 59 0.49 -18.75 5.61
C PRO A 59 0.30 -17.38 6.31
N PHE A 60 -0.63 -16.55 5.87
CA PHE A 60 -0.91 -15.22 6.41
C PHE A 60 -2.42 -14.91 6.40
N GLY A 61 -2.80 -13.77 7.00
CA GLY A 61 -4.19 -13.32 7.10
C GLY A 61 -4.88 -13.78 8.38
N THR A 62 -6.22 -13.73 8.39
CA THR A 62 -7.05 -13.92 9.59
C THR A 62 -6.85 -15.27 10.25
N GLY A 63 -6.77 -16.35 9.49
CA GLY A 63 -6.64 -17.71 10.04
C GLY A 63 -5.38 -17.89 10.90
N PRO A 64 -4.17 -17.66 10.35
CA PRO A 64 -2.93 -17.69 11.14
C PRO A 64 -2.87 -16.64 12.26
N ALA A 65 -3.48 -15.46 12.08
CA ALA A 65 -3.54 -14.43 13.12
C ALA A 65 -4.37 -14.93 14.33
N VAL A 66 -5.52 -15.54 14.09
CA VAL A 66 -6.34 -16.16 15.14
C VAL A 66 -5.55 -17.28 15.84
N GLY A 67 -4.83 -18.11 15.08
CA GLY A 67 -3.96 -19.15 15.65
C GLY A 67 -2.94 -18.56 16.64
N ARG A 68 -2.18 -17.53 16.21
CA ARG A 68 -1.22 -16.87 17.09
C ARG A 68 -1.84 -16.29 18.37
N LEU A 69 -3.05 -15.73 18.26
CA LEU A 69 -3.77 -15.21 19.43
C LEU A 69 -4.20 -16.33 20.40
N MET A 70 -4.61 -17.49 19.88
CA MET A 70 -5.04 -18.63 20.71
C MET A 70 -3.86 -19.33 21.38
N ASP A 71 -2.70 -19.33 20.73
CA ASP A 71 -1.48 -19.99 21.25
C ASP A 71 -0.68 -19.06 22.19
N ALA A 72 -0.98 -17.76 22.22
CA ALA A 72 -0.29 -16.78 23.04
C ALA A 72 -0.70 -16.88 24.51
N LYS A 73 0.28 -16.74 25.43
CA LYS A 73 0.02 -16.61 26.88
C LYS A 73 -0.74 -15.34 27.20
N ASP A 74 -0.36 -14.24 26.56
CA ASP A 74 -1.09 -12.96 26.59
C ASP A 74 -1.43 -12.54 25.14
N PRO A 75 -2.70 -12.61 24.74
CA PRO A 75 -3.14 -12.15 23.43
C PRO A 75 -2.86 -10.67 23.15
N CYS A 76 -2.75 -9.82 24.18
CA CYS A 76 -2.49 -8.40 24.03
C CYS A 76 -1.04 -8.11 23.59
N GLU A 77 -0.11 -9.03 23.82
CA GLU A 77 1.29 -8.92 23.41
C GLU A 77 1.53 -9.38 21.95
N VAL A 78 0.53 -9.98 21.31
CA VAL A 78 0.68 -10.45 19.92
C VAL A 78 0.64 -9.27 18.94
N PRO A 79 1.73 -9.00 18.20
CA PRO A 79 1.76 -7.90 17.24
C PRO A 79 0.91 -8.26 16.01
N LEU A 80 -0.33 -7.78 15.98
CA LEU A 80 -1.26 -7.99 14.85
C LEU A 80 -1.30 -6.79 13.89
N PHE A 81 -0.89 -5.63 14.35
CA PHE A 81 -0.99 -4.38 13.62
C PHE A 81 0.39 -3.71 13.55
N TYR A 82 0.59 -2.93 12.51
CA TYR A 82 1.74 -2.06 12.41
C TYR A 82 1.62 -0.91 13.41
N HIS A 83 2.76 -0.40 13.88
CA HIS A 83 2.79 0.76 14.75
C HIS A 83 2.21 1.99 14.03
N ALA A 84 1.55 2.89 14.78
CA ALA A 84 0.93 4.07 14.19
C ALA A 84 1.93 4.99 13.47
N ASP A 85 3.16 5.06 13.97
CA ASP A 85 4.23 5.89 13.39
C ASP A 85 4.59 5.46 11.96
N CYS A 86 4.45 4.17 11.60
CA CYS A 86 4.65 3.71 10.22
C CYS A 86 3.71 4.46 9.25
N PHE A 87 2.47 4.73 9.67
CA PHE A 87 1.51 5.46 8.85
C PHE A 87 1.79 6.96 8.80
N ALA A 88 2.34 7.54 9.87
CA ALA A 88 2.78 8.93 9.90
C ALA A 88 3.95 9.14 8.90
N VAL A 89 4.96 8.28 8.96
CA VAL A 89 6.09 8.29 8.00
C VAL A 89 5.61 8.09 6.57
N LEU A 90 4.68 7.15 6.35
CA LEU A 90 4.10 6.92 5.03
C LEU A 90 3.37 8.16 4.51
N GLY A 91 2.62 8.85 5.37
CA GLY A 91 1.93 10.12 5.02
C GLY A 91 2.92 11.20 4.57
N GLN A 92 4.02 11.39 5.31
CA GLN A 92 5.08 12.31 4.96
C GLN A 92 5.76 11.92 3.62
N LEU A 93 6.05 10.65 3.40
CA LEU A 93 6.62 10.16 2.16
C LEU A 93 5.72 10.43 0.95
N LEU A 94 4.39 10.27 1.10
CA LEU A 94 3.43 10.60 0.03
C LEU A 94 3.39 12.10 -0.29
N GLN A 95 3.55 12.96 0.73
CA GLN A 95 3.68 14.41 0.52
C GLN A 95 4.98 14.75 -0.21
N LEU A 96 6.09 14.11 0.14
CA LEU A 96 7.37 14.26 -0.56
C LEU A 96 7.26 13.81 -2.03
N PHE A 97 6.61 12.67 -2.34
CA PHE A 97 6.38 12.26 -3.72
C PHE A 97 5.58 13.28 -4.51
N TRP A 98 4.58 13.91 -3.88
CA TRP A 98 3.83 14.98 -4.51
C TRP A 98 4.72 16.17 -4.82
N HIS A 99 5.53 16.63 -3.87
CA HIS A 99 6.48 17.72 -4.06
C HIS A 99 7.49 17.40 -5.17
N TRP A 100 8.16 16.25 -5.11
CA TRP A 100 9.15 15.84 -6.11
C TRP A 100 8.57 15.62 -7.50
N SER A 101 7.30 15.27 -7.62
CA SER A 101 6.65 15.16 -8.93
C SER A 101 6.44 16.51 -9.61
N ASN A 102 6.46 17.61 -8.85
CA ASN A 102 6.42 18.96 -9.37
C ASN A 102 7.83 19.53 -9.60
N GLU A 103 8.80 19.10 -8.79
CA GLU A 103 10.19 19.55 -8.81
C GLU A 103 11.15 18.35 -8.87
N PRO A 104 11.27 17.68 -10.03
CA PRO A 104 11.97 16.39 -10.13
C PRO A 104 13.49 16.48 -9.98
N GLU A 105 14.07 17.68 -10.03
CA GLU A 105 15.52 17.91 -9.83
C GLU A 105 15.90 18.20 -8.36
N THR A 106 14.96 18.10 -7.44
CA THR A 106 15.18 18.31 -6.01
C THR A 106 16.14 17.25 -5.41
N ASP A 107 16.96 17.67 -4.45
CA ASP A 107 17.74 16.73 -3.63
C ASP A 107 16.82 15.95 -2.69
N THR A 108 16.36 14.82 -3.19
CA THR A 108 15.42 13.94 -2.49
C THR A 108 16.04 13.28 -1.25
N GLN A 109 17.38 13.06 -1.24
CA GLN A 109 18.04 12.47 -0.09
C GLN A 109 18.10 13.44 1.09
N ALA A 110 18.43 14.71 0.83
CA ALA A 110 18.42 15.74 1.86
C ALA A 110 17.02 15.88 2.47
N GLN A 111 15.97 15.91 1.66
CA GLN A 111 14.60 16.02 2.14
C GLN A 111 14.12 14.76 2.92
N LEU A 112 14.48 13.55 2.48
CA LEU A 112 14.18 12.34 3.28
C LEU A 112 14.83 12.41 4.65
N THR A 113 16.09 12.84 4.72
CA THR A 113 16.83 12.97 5.99
C THR A 113 16.20 14.04 6.89
N GLU A 114 15.85 15.18 6.32
CA GLU A 114 15.23 16.30 7.04
C GLU A 114 13.87 15.93 7.66
N HIS A 115 13.00 15.28 6.86
CA HIS A 115 11.62 15.00 7.28
C HIS A 115 11.47 13.71 8.08
N LEU A 116 12.30 12.69 7.81
CA LEU A 116 12.12 11.34 8.36
C LEU A 116 13.29 10.89 9.26
N GLY A 117 14.32 11.74 9.41
CA GLY A 117 15.53 11.40 10.15
C GLY A 117 16.53 10.58 9.36
N THR A 118 17.78 10.58 9.81
CA THR A 118 18.91 10.02 9.04
C THR A 118 18.77 8.53 8.76
N ALA A 119 18.38 7.72 9.76
CA ALA A 119 18.32 6.26 9.62
C ALA A 119 17.19 5.86 8.64
N VAL A 120 15.95 6.29 8.93
CA VAL A 120 14.78 5.99 8.11
C VAL A 120 14.93 6.58 6.71
N GLY A 121 15.45 7.81 6.59
CA GLY A 121 15.71 8.47 5.31
C GLY A 121 16.69 7.70 4.44
N ALA A 122 17.78 7.18 5.02
CA ALA A 122 18.78 6.39 4.29
C ALA A 122 18.21 5.04 3.80
N ASP A 123 17.43 4.37 4.63
CA ASP A 123 16.80 3.10 4.25
C ASP A 123 15.77 3.29 3.14
N LEU A 124 14.93 4.31 3.25
CA LEU A 124 13.97 4.68 2.20
C LEU A 124 14.69 5.09 0.91
N GLN A 125 15.76 5.88 1.00
CA GLN A 125 16.54 6.27 -0.18
C GLN A 125 17.09 5.05 -0.94
N ARG A 126 17.63 4.06 -0.22
CA ARG A 126 18.11 2.79 -0.82
C ARG A 126 16.97 2.06 -1.52
N LEU A 127 15.83 1.90 -0.86
CA LEU A 127 14.66 1.21 -1.40
C LEU A 127 14.09 1.92 -2.63
N LEU A 128 13.92 3.23 -2.57
CA LEU A 128 13.42 4.05 -3.67
C LEU A 128 14.36 4.02 -4.88
N THR A 129 15.67 4.04 -4.63
CA THR A 129 16.70 3.94 -5.69
C THR A 129 16.60 2.60 -6.41
N GLN A 130 16.44 1.49 -5.67
CA GLN A 130 16.22 0.16 -6.26
C GLN A 130 14.97 0.12 -7.15
N TRP A 131 13.94 0.91 -6.84
CA TRP A 131 12.71 1.00 -7.63
C TRP A 131 12.78 2.00 -8.78
N GLY A 132 13.89 2.67 -8.96
CA GLY A 132 14.09 3.65 -10.03
C GLY A 132 13.20 4.88 -9.90
N TYR A 133 12.99 5.36 -8.66
CA TYR A 133 12.05 6.44 -8.37
C TYR A 133 12.32 7.72 -9.16
N GLN A 134 13.60 8.10 -9.36
CA GLN A 134 13.96 9.30 -10.12
C GLN A 134 13.43 9.26 -11.56
N LYS A 135 13.57 8.10 -12.22
CA LYS A 135 13.01 7.90 -13.58
C LYS A 135 11.48 8.01 -13.55
N ALA A 136 10.85 7.43 -12.55
CA ALA A 136 9.40 7.49 -12.37
C ALA A 136 8.92 8.93 -12.15
N LEU A 137 9.59 9.71 -11.28
CA LEU A 137 9.25 11.10 -11.00
C LEU A 137 9.36 11.99 -12.25
N ARG A 138 10.45 11.86 -13.02
CA ARG A 138 10.59 12.58 -14.29
C ARG A 138 9.46 12.22 -15.27
N HIS A 139 9.13 10.94 -15.38
CA HIS A 139 8.01 10.51 -16.21
C HIS A 139 6.67 11.09 -15.73
N ILE A 140 6.40 11.06 -14.41
CA ILE A 140 5.19 11.60 -13.81
C ILE A 140 5.09 13.12 -14.07
N HIS A 141 6.19 13.85 -13.92
CA HIS A 141 6.26 15.27 -14.20
C HIS A 141 5.92 15.58 -15.67
N GLN A 142 6.51 14.84 -16.60
CA GLN A 142 6.31 15.05 -18.05
C GLN A 142 4.92 14.62 -18.53
N ALA A 143 4.41 13.50 -18.03
CA ALA A 143 3.12 12.91 -18.45
C ALA A 143 1.91 13.54 -17.74
N GLY A 144 2.10 14.05 -16.53
CA GLY A 144 1.04 14.58 -15.69
C GLY A 144 0.65 16.01 -16.06
N ARG A 145 -0.24 16.16 -17.06
CA ARG A 145 -0.72 17.47 -17.54
C ARG A 145 -1.61 18.23 -16.55
N SER A 146 -2.06 17.60 -15.49
CA SER A 146 -2.85 18.20 -14.41
C SER A 146 -2.48 17.57 -13.08
N ASP A 147 -2.84 18.24 -11.99
CA ASP A 147 -2.61 17.72 -10.63
C ASP A 147 -3.30 16.36 -10.41
N ALA A 148 -4.51 16.21 -10.92
CA ALA A 148 -5.24 14.94 -10.84
C ALA A 148 -4.50 13.81 -11.59
N ALA A 149 -3.98 14.11 -12.79
CA ALA A 149 -3.20 13.14 -13.56
C ALA A 149 -1.88 12.79 -12.86
N ARG A 150 -1.16 13.80 -12.30
CA ARG A 150 0.06 13.56 -11.51
C ARG A 150 -0.20 12.67 -10.30
N ARG A 151 -1.24 12.98 -9.52
CA ARG A 151 -1.65 12.14 -8.37
C ARG A 151 -1.93 10.71 -8.81
N GLN A 152 -2.69 10.51 -9.88
CA GLN A 152 -2.98 9.19 -10.43
C GLN A 152 -1.70 8.45 -10.85
N HIS A 153 -0.75 9.12 -11.49
CA HIS A 153 0.54 8.51 -11.85
C HIS A 153 1.38 8.15 -10.64
N ILE A 154 1.41 8.99 -9.59
CA ILE A 154 2.09 8.67 -8.31
C ILE A 154 1.49 7.40 -7.72
N HIS A 155 0.16 7.32 -7.55
CA HIS A 155 -0.51 6.15 -6.98
C HIS A 155 -0.40 4.91 -7.86
N THR A 156 -0.26 5.07 -9.18
CA THR A 156 0.00 3.96 -10.09
C THR A 156 1.41 3.40 -9.93
N TRP A 157 2.40 4.28 -9.76
CA TRP A 157 3.78 3.88 -9.54
C TRP A 157 4.04 3.42 -8.11
N PHE A 158 3.62 4.22 -7.10
CA PHE A 158 3.69 3.87 -5.69
C PHE A 158 2.40 3.16 -5.26
N ASP A 159 2.28 1.93 -5.72
CA ASP A 159 1.09 1.11 -5.52
C ASP A 159 1.10 0.36 -4.17
N GLY A 160 0.04 -0.41 -3.90
CA GLY A 160 -0.13 -1.14 -2.65
C GLY A 160 1.02 -2.10 -2.31
N PHE A 161 1.74 -2.63 -3.31
CA PHE A 161 2.92 -3.49 -3.05
C PHE A 161 4.12 -2.69 -2.55
N LYS A 162 4.38 -1.54 -3.16
CA LYS A 162 5.45 -0.65 -2.70
C LYS A 162 5.15 -0.07 -1.32
N LEU A 163 3.89 0.32 -1.10
CA LEU A 163 3.40 0.78 0.18
C LEU A 163 3.63 -0.28 1.27
N LEU A 164 3.24 -1.53 1.02
CA LEU A 164 3.44 -2.63 1.97
C LEU A 164 4.93 -2.87 2.27
N LYS A 165 5.79 -2.79 1.26
CA LYS A 165 7.24 -2.92 1.46
C LYS A 165 7.85 -1.79 2.28
N VAL A 166 7.35 -0.55 2.12
CA VAL A 166 7.76 0.58 2.98
C VAL A 166 7.32 0.33 4.43
N ILE A 167 6.08 -0.08 4.66
CA ILE A 167 5.60 -0.39 6.02
C ILE A 167 6.44 -1.51 6.68
N HIS A 168 6.86 -2.52 5.92
CA HIS A 168 7.71 -3.59 6.45
C HIS A 168 9.17 -3.16 6.70
N LEU A 169 9.61 -2.06 6.13
CA LEU A 169 10.93 -1.48 6.38
C LEU A 169 10.94 -0.65 7.66
N LEU A 170 9.82 0.00 7.99
CA LEU A 170 9.63 0.87 9.17
C LEU A 170 9.35 0.08 10.44
#